data_4d000c5fedbc96a3d2416fd34ae15f52
#
_entry.id   4d000c5fedbc96a3d2416fd34ae15f52
#
_cell.length_a   1.000
_cell.length_b   1.000
_cell.length_c   1.000
_cell.angle_alpha   90.00
_cell.angle_beta   90.00
_cell.angle_gamma   90.00
#
_symmetry.space_group_name_H-M   'P 1'
#
loop_
_entity.id
_entity.type
_entity.pdbx_description
1 polymer ?
#
loop_
_entity_poly.entity_id
_entity_poly.type
_entity_poly.pdbx_seq_one_letter_code
_entity_poly.pdbx_strand_id
1 'polypeptide(L)'
;YAYCPRRAYLMYHEGLWADNQYTADGLFIHRGIDAKEEIVPDLSGNADSPPIISKSVRIGSDKLGITAKLDLVKIENGIAVPVETKRSKVPDNKDKSWESERIQLMAQGLLLREAGFTCESGILYYAGSRKRVEIAFTSELEERTRFLLGKTHETLLQDNLPLPLIDDPRCKGCSLAGICLPDETHVLNLRKENEKEVRRFYPAKDDALPLYI
;
A
#
# COMPACT_ATOMS: atom_id res chain seq x y z
N TYR A 1 3.10 1.96 -3.69
CA TYR A 1 4.35 2.12 -4.42
C TYR A 1 5.41 1.10 -3.98
N ALA A 2 5.67 0.95 -2.68
CA ALA A 2 6.66 -0.02 -2.15
C ALA A 2 6.42 -1.48 -2.61
N TYR A 3 5.18 -1.88 -2.82
CA TYR A 3 4.84 -3.19 -3.38
C TYR A 3 5.16 -3.23 -4.88
N CYS A 4 4.68 -2.26 -5.66
CA CYS A 4 4.91 -2.13 -7.09
C CYS A 4 4.50 -0.72 -7.57
N PRO A 5 5.39 0.04 -8.24
CA PRO A 5 5.06 1.37 -8.77
C PRO A 5 3.90 1.35 -9.76
N ARG A 6 3.88 0.40 -10.70
CA ARG A 6 2.80 0.25 -11.69
C ARG A 6 1.45 -0.03 -11.03
N ARG A 7 1.41 -0.86 -9.98
CA ARG A 7 0.18 -1.08 -9.23
C ARG A 7 -0.32 0.20 -8.58
N ALA A 8 0.57 0.99 -7.99
CA ALA A 8 0.19 2.27 -7.39
C ALA A 8 -0.41 3.22 -8.44
N TYR A 9 0.20 3.32 -9.61
CA TYR A 9 -0.31 4.13 -10.71
C TYR A 9 -1.69 3.66 -11.16
N LEU A 10 -1.85 2.37 -11.46
CA LEU A 10 -3.13 1.79 -11.87
C LEU A 10 -4.25 2.04 -10.85
N MET A 11 -3.94 1.98 -9.54
CA MET A 11 -4.93 2.19 -8.49
C MET A 11 -5.29 3.66 -8.28
N TYR A 12 -4.30 4.54 -8.22
CA TYR A 12 -4.49 5.91 -7.75
C TYR A 12 -4.57 6.95 -8.86
N HIS A 13 -3.95 6.68 -10.02
CA HIS A 13 -4.06 7.54 -11.20
C HIS A 13 -5.20 7.08 -12.12
N GLU A 14 -5.23 5.79 -12.46
CA GLU A 14 -6.24 5.22 -13.37
C GLU A 14 -7.54 4.79 -12.67
N GLY A 15 -7.58 4.80 -11.34
CA GLY A 15 -8.75 4.40 -10.56
C GLY A 15 -9.13 2.91 -10.71
N LEU A 16 -8.20 2.07 -11.15
CA LEU A 16 -8.47 0.66 -11.40
C LEU A 16 -8.38 -0.15 -10.11
N TRP A 17 -9.39 -0.96 -9.88
CA TRP A 17 -9.44 -1.89 -8.76
C TRP A 17 -9.98 -3.25 -9.22
N ALA A 18 -9.37 -4.31 -8.73
CA ALA A 18 -9.88 -5.66 -8.87
C ALA A 18 -9.66 -6.43 -7.56
N ASP A 19 -10.67 -7.19 -7.18
CA ASP A 19 -10.57 -8.09 -6.04
C ASP A 19 -10.01 -9.44 -6.47
N ASN A 20 -9.25 -10.04 -5.59
CA ASN A 20 -8.85 -11.43 -5.68
C ASN A 20 -9.06 -12.12 -4.32
N GLN A 21 -8.80 -13.41 -4.25
CA GLN A 21 -8.94 -14.18 -3.02
C GLN A 21 -8.21 -13.53 -1.82
N TYR A 22 -7.04 -12.95 -2.06
CA TYR A 22 -6.23 -12.33 -0.99
C TYR A 22 -6.81 -11.00 -0.50
N THR A 23 -7.38 -10.17 -1.38
CA THR A 23 -8.04 -8.92 -0.99
C THR A 23 -9.37 -9.17 -0.31
N ALA A 24 -10.17 -10.12 -0.79
CA ALA A 24 -11.45 -10.49 -0.20
C ALA A 24 -11.32 -11.00 1.24
N ASP A 25 -10.35 -11.88 1.47
CA ASP A 25 -10.07 -12.39 2.83
C ASP A 25 -9.51 -11.30 3.77
N GLY A 26 -8.74 -10.34 3.23
CA GLY A 26 -8.27 -9.17 3.97
C GLY A 26 -9.45 -8.32 4.45
N LEU A 27 -10.38 -8.00 3.56
CA LEU A 27 -11.60 -7.24 3.88
C LEU A 27 -12.43 -7.91 4.98
N PHE A 28 -12.52 -9.25 4.99
CA PHE A 28 -13.26 -9.97 6.02
C PHE A 28 -12.66 -9.78 7.43
N ILE A 29 -11.34 -9.80 7.55
CA ILE A 29 -10.65 -9.56 8.82
C ILE A 29 -10.85 -8.11 9.29
N HIS A 30 -10.71 -7.13 8.38
CA HIS A 30 -10.88 -5.73 8.71
C HIS A 30 -12.32 -5.38 9.10
N ARG A 31 -13.34 -6.02 8.53
CA ARG A 31 -14.75 -5.83 8.93
C ARG A 31 -14.99 -6.09 10.42
N GLY A 32 -14.27 -7.03 11.02
CA GLY A 32 -14.34 -7.31 12.46
C GLY A 32 -13.73 -6.20 13.33
N ILE A 33 -12.82 -5.41 12.77
CA ILE A 33 -12.16 -4.27 13.40
C ILE A 33 -13.01 -3.01 13.24
N ASP A 34 -13.63 -2.84 12.07
CA ASP A 34 -14.42 -1.67 11.65
C ASP A 34 -15.78 -1.52 12.34
N ALA A 35 -16.19 -2.45 13.20
CA ALA A 35 -17.50 -2.45 13.83
C ALA A 35 -17.80 -1.20 14.69
N LYS A 36 -16.80 -0.37 15.02
CA LYS A 36 -16.95 0.94 15.67
C LYS A 36 -15.85 1.87 15.15
N GLU A 37 -16.21 2.89 14.38
CA GLU A 37 -15.32 4.02 14.10
C GLU A 37 -15.19 4.89 15.36
N GLU A 38 -13.98 5.16 15.79
CA GLU A 38 -13.67 6.09 16.88
C GLU A 38 -12.83 7.24 16.35
N ILE A 39 -13.12 8.45 16.84
CA ILE A 39 -12.33 9.65 16.53
C ILE A 39 -11.08 9.61 17.40
N VAL A 40 -9.95 10.09 16.87
CA VAL A 40 -8.73 10.27 17.65
C VAL A 40 -9.05 11.15 18.88
N PRO A 41 -8.82 10.68 20.12
CA PRO A 41 -9.07 11.48 21.28
C PRO A 41 -8.21 12.74 21.29
N ASP A 42 -8.76 13.85 21.82
CA ASP A 42 -8.03 15.08 22.00
C ASP A 42 -6.87 14.86 23.01
N LEU A 43 -5.69 15.44 22.71
CA LEU A 43 -4.48 15.38 23.55
C LEU A 43 -4.60 16.11 24.90
N SER A 44 -5.71 16.76 25.20
CA SER A 44 -5.93 17.53 26.43
C SER A 44 -6.09 16.68 27.71
N GLY A 45 -5.97 15.34 27.60
CA GLY A 45 -6.08 14.41 28.73
C GLY A 45 -4.88 14.47 29.69
N ASN A 46 -5.16 14.44 31.01
CA ASN A 46 -4.14 14.37 32.07
C ASN A 46 -3.27 13.08 31.94
N ALA A 47 -2.02 13.18 32.36
CA ALA A 47 -1.00 12.12 32.33
C ALA A 47 -1.39 10.82 33.08
N ASP A 48 -2.44 10.82 33.89
CA ASP A 48 -2.95 9.67 34.65
C ASP A 48 -4.20 9.01 34.00
N SER A 49 -4.51 9.33 32.73
CA SER A 49 -5.67 8.72 32.06
C SER A 49 -5.37 7.28 31.67
N PRO A 50 -6.35 6.35 31.79
CA PRO A 50 -6.16 4.97 31.36
C PRO A 50 -5.82 4.90 29.87
N PRO A 51 -5.09 3.86 29.42
CA PRO A 51 -4.72 3.72 28.02
C PRO A 51 -5.97 3.64 27.13
N ILE A 52 -5.97 4.47 26.08
CA ILE A 52 -7.06 4.54 25.11
C ILE A 52 -6.73 3.59 23.96
N ILE A 53 -7.70 2.79 23.55
CA ILE A 53 -7.63 1.93 22.37
C ILE A 53 -8.67 2.41 21.38
N SER A 54 -8.22 3.09 20.32
CA SER A 54 -9.09 3.54 19.24
C SER A 54 -8.98 2.62 18.03
N LYS A 55 -10.10 2.29 17.41
CA LYS A 55 -10.18 1.40 16.25
C LYS A 55 -10.66 2.15 15.03
N SER A 56 -10.25 1.69 13.84
CA SER A 56 -10.70 2.26 12.55
C SER A 56 -10.47 3.76 12.42
N VAL A 57 -9.35 4.25 12.94
CA VAL A 57 -9.04 5.69 13.02
C VAL A 57 -8.66 6.22 11.65
N ARG A 58 -9.37 7.25 11.17
CA ARG A 58 -8.99 7.98 9.95
C ARG A 58 -8.13 9.18 10.31
N ILE A 59 -7.01 9.32 9.63
CA ILE A 59 -6.06 10.41 9.82
C ILE A 59 -5.44 10.79 8.48
N GLY A 60 -5.18 12.06 8.27
CA GLY A 60 -4.56 12.58 7.05
C GLY A 60 -3.61 13.72 7.33
N SER A 61 -2.75 14.00 6.37
CA SER A 61 -1.80 15.11 6.40
C SER A 61 -1.67 15.71 5.01
N ASP A 62 -2.02 16.96 4.86
CA ASP A 62 -1.80 17.72 3.62
C ASP A 62 -0.29 17.90 3.35
N LYS A 63 0.52 18.05 4.39
CA LYS A 63 1.96 18.18 4.27
C LYS A 63 2.64 16.92 3.73
N LEU A 64 2.17 15.73 4.14
CA LEU A 64 2.65 14.46 3.63
C LEU A 64 1.90 14.04 2.36
N GLY A 65 0.77 14.65 2.05
CA GLY A 65 -0.09 14.33 0.92
C GLY A 65 -0.69 12.91 1.01
N ILE A 66 -0.93 12.42 2.22
CA ILE A 66 -1.48 11.07 2.44
C ILE A 66 -2.61 11.06 3.47
N THR A 67 -3.49 10.10 3.29
CA THR A 67 -4.50 9.72 4.28
C THR A 67 -4.36 8.24 4.60
N ALA A 68 -4.70 7.86 5.83
CA ALA A 68 -4.70 6.47 6.26
C ALA A 68 -5.92 6.16 7.12
N LYS A 69 -6.36 4.90 7.06
CA LYS A 69 -7.26 4.29 8.02
C LYS A 69 -6.45 3.29 8.83
N LEU A 70 -6.24 3.58 10.11
CA LEU A 70 -5.49 2.74 11.02
C LEU A 70 -6.44 1.71 11.63
N ASP A 71 -6.04 0.43 11.64
CA ASP A 71 -6.87 -0.63 12.22
C ASP A 71 -7.09 -0.42 13.71
N LEU A 72 -6.00 -0.11 14.42
CA LEU A 72 -6.04 0.16 15.85
C LEU A 72 -4.87 1.06 16.24
N VAL A 73 -5.12 1.98 17.16
CA VAL A 73 -4.08 2.80 17.80
C VAL A 73 -4.22 2.65 19.32
N LYS A 74 -3.12 2.38 19.98
CA LYS A 74 -3.01 2.45 21.43
C LYS A 74 -2.37 3.79 21.81
N ILE A 75 -3.03 4.53 22.68
CA ILE A 75 -2.55 5.84 23.15
C ILE A 75 -2.44 5.79 24.66
N GLU A 76 -1.27 6.13 25.17
CA GLU A 76 -0.98 6.20 26.60
C GLU A 76 0.03 7.32 26.85
N ASN A 77 -0.28 8.27 27.70
CA ASN A 77 0.60 9.39 28.09
C ASN A 77 1.19 10.16 26.89
N GLY A 78 0.38 10.41 25.84
CA GLY A 78 0.83 11.09 24.63
C GLY A 78 1.69 10.25 23.68
N ILE A 79 1.92 8.97 24.01
CA ILE A 79 2.59 8.01 23.15
C ILE A 79 1.52 7.22 22.39
N ALA A 80 1.64 7.19 21.06
CA ALA A 80 0.75 6.44 20.19
C ALA A 80 1.50 5.28 19.51
N VAL A 81 0.89 4.09 19.53
CA VAL A 81 1.43 2.89 18.89
C VAL A 81 0.38 2.36 17.91
N PRO A 82 0.56 2.53 16.60
CA PRO A 82 -0.32 1.95 15.61
C PRO A 82 -0.17 0.43 15.55
N VAL A 83 -1.29 -0.26 15.36
CA VAL A 83 -1.33 -1.71 15.19
C VAL A 83 -2.01 -2.02 13.87
N GLU A 84 -1.28 -2.58 12.94
CA GLU A 84 -1.78 -2.98 11.63
C GLU A 84 -1.98 -4.51 11.59
N THR A 85 -3.15 -4.95 11.15
CA THR A 85 -3.50 -6.37 11.08
C THR A 85 -3.22 -6.95 9.70
N LYS A 86 -2.47 -8.03 9.65
CA LYS A 86 -2.18 -8.79 8.43
C LYS A 86 -2.81 -10.18 8.50
N ARG A 87 -3.47 -10.59 7.41
CA ARG A 87 -4.09 -11.93 7.31
C ARG A 87 -3.07 -13.06 7.34
N SER A 88 -1.92 -12.83 6.74
CA SER A 88 -0.86 -13.83 6.54
C SER A 88 -0.27 -14.34 7.85
N LYS A 89 0.56 -15.38 7.75
CA LYS A 89 1.51 -15.73 8.80
C LYS A 89 2.71 -14.78 8.76
N VAL A 90 3.42 -14.67 9.87
CA VAL A 90 4.71 -13.96 9.92
C VAL A 90 5.62 -14.50 8.83
N PRO A 91 6.20 -13.64 7.97
CA PRO A 91 7.15 -14.08 6.95
C PRO A 91 8.39 -14.73 7.57
N ASP A 92 8.89 -15.76 6.91
CA ASP A 92 10.13 -16.40 7.30
C ASP A 92 11.34 -15.71 6.64
N ASN A 93 11.54 -14.45 7.02
CA ASN A 93 12.69 -13.64 6.63
C ASN A 93 13.31 -13.00 7.87
N LYS A 94 14.47 -12.37 7.69
CA LYS A 94 15.24 -11.74 8.79
C LYS A 94 14.40 -10.73 9.57
N ASP A 95 13.61 -9.92 8.88
CA ASP A 95 12.87 -8.80 9.47
C ASP A 95 11.49 -9.23 10.00
N LYS A 96 11.09 -10.49 9.78
CA LYS A 96 9.76 -11.03 10.14
C LYS A 96 8.59 -10.20 9.60
N SER A 97 8.84 -9.43 8.54
CA SER A 97 7.89 -8.53 7.88
C SER A 97 8.35 -8.21 6.46
N TRP A 98 7.43 -7.76 5.61
CA TRP A 98 7.78 -7.26 4.28
C TRP A 98 8.08 -5.75 4.32
N GLU A 99 8.95 -5.26 3.43
CA GLU A 99 9.26 -3.83 3.34
C GLU A 99 7.99 -2.99 3.19
N SER A 100 7.06 -3.39 2.34
CA SER A 100 5.80 -2.67 2.12
C SER A 100 4.94 -2.54 3.39
N GLU A 101 4.98 -3.54 4.28
CA GLU A 101 4.27 -3.52 5.55
C GLU A 101 4.93 -2.56 6.55
N ARG A 102 6.27 -2.55 6.60
CA ARG A 102 7.03 -1.60 7.43
C ARG A 102 6.84 -0.16 6.98
N ILE A 103 6.86 0.08 5.66
CA ILE A 103 6.60 1.40 5.07
C ILE A 103 5.18 1.87 5.39
N GLN A 104 4.18 1.00 5.26
CA GLN A 104 2.80 1.32 5.62
C GLN A 104 2.70 1.74 7.09
N LEU A 105 3.27 0.95 8.00
CA LEU A 105 3.22 1.20 9.43
C LEU A 105 3.99 2.47 9.81
N MET A 106 5.16 2.73 9.20
CA MET A 106 5.91 3.96 9.39
C MET A 106 5.14 5.20 8.89
N ALA A 107 4.45 5.09 7.74
CA ALA A 107 3.60 6.18 7.24
C ALA A 107 2.46 6.52 8.22
N GLN A 108 1.85 5.51 8.85
CA GLN A 108 0.88 5.72 9.93
C GLN A 108 1.52 6.42 11.14
N GLY A 109 2.75 6.02 11.51
CA GLY A 109 3.52 6.67 12.57
C GLY A 109 3.82 8.14 12.28
N LEU A 110 4.15 8.48 11.03
CA LEU A 110 4.36 9.87 10.62
C LEU A 110 3.10 10.71 10.75
N LEU A 111 1.95 10.17 10.38
CA LEU A 111 0.65 10.83 10.55
C LEU A 111 0.33 11.08 12.02
N LEU A 112 0.58 10.10 12.89
CA LEU A 112 0.38 10.24 14.33
C LEU A 112 1.33 11.29 14.94
N ARG A 113 2.59 11.36 14.49
CA ARG A 113 3.53 12.41 14.90
C ARG A 113 3.07 13.80 14.49
N GLU A 114 2.51 13.96 13.30
CA GLU A 114 1.93 15.24 12.86
C GLU A 114 0.68 15.63 13.65
N ALA A 115 -0.09 14.65 14.13
CA ALA A 115 -1.21 14.87 15.03
C ALA A 115 -0.77 15.20 16.48
N GLY A 116 0.56 15.27 16.75
CA GLY A 116 1.12 15.68 18.03
C GLY A 116 1.49 14.55 18.98
N PHE A 117 1.35 13.27 18.57
CA PHE A 117 1.73 12.13 19.40
C PHE A 117 3.22 11.81 19.29
N THR A 118 3.83 11.31 20.35
CA THR A 118 5.09 10.59 20.29
C THR A 118 4.81 9.19 19.71
N CYS A 119 5.53 8.81 18.66
CA CYS A 119 5.33 7.52 17.99
C CYS A 119 6.68 6.97 17.53
N GLU A 120 7.24 6.03 18.30
CA GLU A 120 8.59 5.48 18.08
C GLU A 120 8.59 4.04 17.55
N SER A 121 7.45 3.37 17.62
CA SER A 121 7.27 2.02 17.08
C SER A 121 5.82 1.78 16.67
N GLY A 122 5.60 0.69 15.95
CA GLY A 122 4.28 0.17 15.63
C GLY A 122 4.27 -1.35 15.65
N ILE A 123 3.10 -1.96 15.59
CA ILE A 123 2.92 -3.41 15.68
C ILE A 123 2.25 -3.95 14.43
N LEU A 124 2.87 -4.96 13.80
CA LEU A 124 2.23 -5.81 12.80
C LEU A 124 1.64 -7.03 13.50
N TYR A 125 0.31 -7.18 13.45
CA TYR A 125 -0.37 -8.35 13.97
C TYR A 125 -0.70 -9.31 12.82
N TYR A 126 -0.06 -10.46 12.80
CA TYR A 126 -0.28 -11.51 11.82
C TYR A 126 -1.32 -12.52 12.31
N ALA A 127 -2.57 -12.37 11.83
CA ALA A 127 -3.70 -13.20 12.25
C ALA A 127 -3.50 -14.68 11.91
N GLY A 128 -2.88 -14.99 10.76
CA GLY A 128 -2.62 -16.37 10.32
C GLY A 128 -1.64 -17.15 11.21
N SER A 129 -0.83 -16.48 12.03
CA SER A 129 0.05 -17.10 13.02
C SER A 129 -0.23 -16.64 14.45
N ARG A 130 -1.18 -15.72 14.65
CA ARG A 130 -1.50 -15.06 15.93
C ARG A 130 -0.26 -14.46 16.62
N LYS A 131 0.65 -13.91 15.84
CA LYS A 131 1.90 -13.32 16.31
C LYS A 131 1.93 -11.81 16.08
N ARG A 132 2.58 -11.11 17.01
CA ARG A 132 2.90 -9.68 16.90
C ARG A 132 4.36 -9.51 16.60
N VAL A 133 4.66 -8.58 15.69
CA VAL A 133 6.03 -8.17 15.35
C VAL A 133 6.07 -6.67 15.56
N GLU A 134 6.90 -6.23 16.49
CA GLU A 134 7.16 -4.82 16.74
C GLU A 134 8.16 -4.29 15.71
N ILE A 135 7.86 -3.12 15.16
CA ILE A 135 8.69 -2.41 14.19
C ILE A 135 9.12 -1.09 14.82
N ALA A 136 10.39 -0.95 15.12
CA ALA A 136 10.97 0.30 15.56
C ALA A 136 11.00 1.31 14.39
N PHE A 137 10.63 2.55 14.66
CA PHE A 137 10.63 3.62 13.67
C PHE A 137 11.99 4.32 13.66
N THR A 138 12.97 3.61 13.06
CA THR A 138 14.35 4.12 12.92
C THR A 138 14.42 5.25 11.88
N SER A 139 15.49 6.05 11.95
CA SER A 139 15.74 7.10 10.96
C SER A 139 15.81 6.57 9.55
N GLU A 140 16.42 5.40 9.34
CA GLU A 140 16.53 4.77 8.02
C GLU A 140 15.16 4.36 7.47
N LEU A 141 14.27 3.82 8.32
CA LEU A 141 12.92 3.46 7.91
C LEU A 141 12.09 4.72 7.58
N GLU A 142 12.25 5.77 8.36
CA GLU A 142 11.60 7.06 8.11
C GLU A 142 12.08 7.68 6.80
N GLU A 143 13.38 7.79 6.57
CA GLU A 143 13.96 8.31 5.34
C GLU A 143 13.49 7.51 4.12
N ARG A 144 13.52 6.18 4.22
CA ARG A 144 13.03 5.29 3.17
C ARG A 144 11.54 5.51 2.89
N THR A 145 10.73 5.68 3.93
CA THR A 145 9.29 5.94 3.80
C THR A 145 9.04 7.27 3.10
N ARG A 146 9.70 8.34 3.55
CA ARG A 146 9.59 9.67 2.93
C ARG A 146 10.04 9.67 1.47
N PHE A 147 11.14 8.99 1.15
CA PHE A 147 11.61 8.80 -0.22
C PHE A 147 10.54 8.13 -1.10
N LEU A 148 9.94 7.02 -0.61
CA LEU A 148 8.90 6.31 -1.35
C LEU A 148 7.60 7.10 -1.49
N LEU A 149 7.22 7.91 -0.50
CA LEU A 149 6.10 8.84 -0.62
C LEU A 149 6.36 9.87 -1.72
N GLY A 150 7.54 10.49 -1.73
CA GLY A 150 7.93 11.42 -2.79
C GLY A 150 7.89 10.78 -4.17
N LYS A 151 8.45 9.58 -4.31
CA LYS A 151 8.40 8.82 -5.57
C LYS A 151 6.99 8.42 -5.99
N THR A 152 6.11 8.16 -5.03
CA THR A 152 4.70 7.89 -5.32
C THR A 152 4.04 9.13 -5.91
N HIS A 153 4.19 10.30 -5.27
CA HIS A 153 3.62 11.55 -5.76
C HIS A 153 4.17 11.92 -7.15
N GLU A 154 5.50 11.86 -7.33
CA GLU A 154 6.12 12.08 -8.64
C GLU A 154 5.51 11.18 -9.73
N THR A 155 5.37 9.90 -9.44
CA THR A 155 4.83 8.92 -10.40
C THR A 155 3.36 9.18 -10.72
N LEU A 156 2.56 9.56 -9.73
CA LEU A 156 1.13 9.84 -9.93
C LEU A 156 0.87 11.15 -10.69
N LEU A 157 1.84 12.07 -10.72
CA LEU A 157 1.75 13.31 -11.50
C LEU A 157 2.20 13.15 -12.97
N GLN A 158 2.76 12.00 -13.32
CA GLN A 158 3.23 11.74 -14.69
C GLN A 158 2.15 11.01 -15.48
N ASP A 159 1.94 11.40 -16.74
CA ASP A 159 1.06 10.68 -17.69
C ASP A 159 1.79 9.46 -18.31
N ASN A 160 2.61 8.79 -17.53
CA ASN A 160 3.40 7.66 -17.99
C ASN A 160 3.28 6.47 -17.05
N LEU A 161 2.60 5.45 -17.54
CA LEU A 161 2.39 4.21 -16.78
C LEU A 161 3.74 3.50 -16.55
N PRO A 162 4.19 3.29 -15.30
CA PRO A 162 5.43 2.59 -15.01
C PRO A 162 5.46 1.18 -15.61
N LEU A 163 6.65 0.71 -15.98
CA LEU A 163 6.82 -0.65 -16.48
C LEU A 163 6.44 -1.69 -15.41
N PRO A 164 5.95 -2.86 -15.81
CA PRO A 164 5.68 -3.95 -14.87
C PRO A 164 6.98 -4.50 -14.27
N LEU A 165 6.85 -5.15 -13.13
CA LEU A 165 7.94 -5.96 -12.58
C LEU A 165 8.17 -7.18 -13.48
N ILE A 166 9.43 -7.58 -13.63
CA ILE A 166 9.84 -8.70 -14.47
C ILE A 166 10.10 -9.91 -13.58
N ASP A 167 9.49 -11.05 -13.90
CA ASP A 167 9.66 -12.35 -13.18
C ASP A 167 9.56 -12.23 -11.66
N ASP A 168 8.74 -11.31 -11.19
CA ASP A 168 8.62 -11.01 -9.78
C ASP A 168 7.48 -11.82 -9.12
N PRO A 169 7.76 -12.57 -8.04
CA PRO A 169 6.76 -13.41 -7.37
C PRO A 169 5.58 -12.62 -6.79
N ARG A 170 5.73 -11.31 -6.56
CA ARG A 170 4.65 -10.43 -6.12
C ARG A 170 3.52 -10.35 -7.13
N CYS A 171 3.81 -10.53 -8.42
CA CYS A 171 2.80 -10.48 -9.48
C CYS A 171 1.77 -11.60 -9.33
N LYS A 172 2.15 -12.80 -8.87
CA LYS A 172 1.25 -13.95 -8.67
C LYS A 172 0.16 -13.68 -7.62
N GLY A 173 0.45 -12.86 -6.61
CA GLY A 173 -0.50 -12.47 -5.57
C GLY A 173 -1.19 -11.12 -5.83
N CYS A 174 -0.85 -10.44 -6.91
CA CYS A 174 -1.36 -9.11 -7.20
C CYS A 174 -2.81 -9.18 -7.71
N SER A 175 -3.72 -8.42 -7.09
CA SER A 175 -5.12 -8.35 -7.54
C SER A 175 -5.27 -7.73 -8.93
N LEU A 176 -4.33 -6.90 -9.34
CA LEU A 176 -4.32 -6.26 -10.66
C LEU A 176 -3.52 -7.02 -11.72
N ALA A 177 -3.05 -8.25 -11.47
CA ALA A 177 -2.25 -9.00 -12.43
C ALA A 177 -2.98 -9.21 -13.76
N GLY A 178 -4.28 -9.51 -13.74
CA GLY A 178 -5.11 -9.69 -14.92
C GLY A 178 -5.40 -8.41 -15.73
N ILE A 179 -5.18 -7.24 -15.11
CA ILE A 179 -5.28 -5.92 -15.79
C ILE A 179 -3.89 -5.48 -16.26
N CYS A 180 -2.90 -5.66 -15.41
CA CYS A 180 -1.51 -5.28 -15.63
C CYS A 180 -0.84 -6.10 -16.73
N LEU A 181 -1.16 -7.40 -16.84
CA LEU A 181 -0.58 -8.37 -17.78
C LEU A 181 0.96 -8.24 -17.82
N PRO A 182 1.67 -8.50 -16.69
CA PRO A 182 3.09 -8.15 -16.57
C PRO A 182 3.96 -8.85 -17.61
N ASP A 183 3.74 -10.14 -17.85
CA ASP A 183 4.55 -10.96 -18.76
C ASP A 183 4.33 -10.57 -20.21
N GLU A 184 3.07 -10.39 -20.62
CA GLU A 184 2.69 -9.93 -21.96
C GLU A 184 3.19 -8.52 -22.24
N THR A 185 3.05 -7.63 -21.27
CA THR A 185 3.54 -6.24 -21.36
C THR A 185 5.06 -6.21 -21.52
N HIS A 186 5.77 -7.06 -20.79
CA HIS A 186 7.22 -7.16 -20.89
C HIS A 186 7.64 -7.65 -22.29
N VAL A 187 7.04 -8.74 -22.80
CA VAL A 187 7.31 -9.28 -24.13
C VAL A 187 7.03 -8.24 -25.21
N LEU A 188 5.93 -7.50 -25.11
CA LEU A 188 5.60 -6.44 -26.07
C LEU A 188 6.60 -5.28 -26.04
N ASN A 189 7.10 -4.90 -24.88
CA ASN A 189 8.12 -3.86 -24.75
C ASN A 189 9.45 -4.31 -25.36
N LEU A 190 9.90 -5.54 -25.11
CA LEU A 190 11.10 -6.11 -25.73
C LEU A 190 10.99 -6.15 -27.26
N ARG A 191 9.81 -6.45 -27.81
CA ARG A 191 9.57 -6.43 -29.25
C ARG A 191 9.65 -5.01 -29.81
N LYS A 192 9.06 -4.01 -29.11
CA LYS A 192 9.17 -2.60 -29.52
C LYS A 192 10.61 -2.08 -29.56
N GLU A 193 11.45 -2.54 -28.65
CA GLU A 193 12.87 -2.17 -28.61
C GLU A 193 13.67 -2.84 -29.74
N ASN A 194 13.30 -4.05 -30.14
CA ASN A 194 14.00 -4.84 -31.17
C ASN A 194 13.44 -4.66 -32.59
N GLU A 195 12.18 -4.29 -32.74
CA GLU A 195 11.51 -4.10 -34.02
C GLU A 195 11.33 -2.60 -34.28
N LYS A 196 12.04 -2.06 -35.28
CA LYS A 196 11.85 -0.69 -35.76
C LYS A 196 10.45 -0.45 -36.37
N GLU A 197 9.71 -1.51 -36.65
CA GLU A 197 8.33 -1.47 -37.14
C GLU A 197 7.42 -2.30 -36.25
N VAL A 198 6.47 -1.63 -35.60
CA VAL A 198 5.35 -2.30 -34.94
C VAL A 198 4.43 -2.85 -36.02
N ARG A 199 4.38 -4.18 -36.19
CA ARG A 199 3.34 -4.80 -37.03
C ARG A 199 1.98 -4.41 -36.47
N ARG A 200 1.24 -3.62 -37.23
CA ARG A 200 -0.15 -3.29 -36.88
C ARG A 200 -1.00 -4.56 -37.00
N PHE A 201 -1.78 -4.86 -36.01
CA PHE A 201 -2.79 -5.94 -36.07
C PHE A 201 -3.91 -5.64 -37.08
N TYR A 202 -3.97 -4.41 -37.56
CA TYR A 202 -4.92 -4.01 -38.59
C TYR A 202 -4.26 -4.04 -39.95
N PRO A 203 -4.95 -4.59 -40.97
CA PRO A 203 -4.47 -4.50 -42.35
C PRO A 203 -4.20 -3.03 -42.72
N ALA A 204 -3.33 -2.83 -43.68
CA ALA A 204 -3.14 -1.51 -44.25
C ALA A 204 -4.49 -0.93 -44.68
N LYS A 205 -4.61 0.39 -44.71
CA LYS A 205 -5.89 1.09 -44.93
C LYS A 205 -6.67 0.61 -46.17
N ASP A 206 -5.94 0.12 -47.15
CA ASP A 206 -6.47 -0.37 -48.40
C ASP A 206 -6.98 -1.83 -48.34
N ASP A 207 -6.58 -2.57 -47.28
CA ASP A 207 -6.98 -3.96 -47.04
C ASP A 207 -7.94 -4.12 -45.85
N ALA A 208 -8.46 -3.03 -45.34
CA ALA A 208 -9.35 -3.03 -44.17
C ALA A 208 -10.67 -3.75 -44.56
N LEU A 209 -10.92 -4.88 -43.90
CA LEU A 209 -12.22 -5.54 -43.99
C LEU A 209 -13.31 -4.66 -43.33
N PRO A 210 -14.51 -4.60 -43.91
CA PRO A 210 -15.63 -3.89 -43.30
C PRO A 210 -15.95 -4.49 -41.92
N LEU A 211 -16.10 -3.62 -40.92
CA LEU A 211 -16.64 -4.01 -39.62
C LEU A 211 -18.11 -4.38 -39.80
N TYR A 212 -18.45 -5.67 -39.62
CA TYR A 212 -19.83 -6.09 -39.45
C TYR A 212 -20.24 -5.79 -37.99
N ILE A 213 -21.20 -4.90 -37.85
CA ILE A 213 -21.85 -4.58 -36.58
C ILE A 213 -23.05 -5.50 -36.41
#